data_9d5f858368f65454735d01e5eeb353df
#
_entry.id   9d5f858368f65454735d01e5eeb353df
#
_cell.length_a   1.000
_cell.length_b   1.000
_cell.length_c   1.000
_cell.angle_alpha   90.00
_cell.angle_beta   90.00
_cell.angle_gamma   90.00
#
_symmetry.space_group_name_H-M   'P 1'
#
loop_
_entity.id
_entity.type
_entity.pdbx_description
1 polymer ?
#
loop_
_entity_poly.entity_id
_entity_poly.type
_entity_poly.pdbx_seq_one_letter_code
_entity_poly.pdbx_strand_id
1 'polypeptide(L)'
;MKLKKFAALLLAAVMTLSMAACTKEEGQAGGGEKEEEKDQLVLGTSADFAPYEFHKMVDGKDTILGFDVALAKKIAEEMDKELVIKDMDFNSLLNELNNGSVDFVAAGLSPDEERKKQVDFSDPYYFGEQCCIIRKEDAEKYTSLESFKDQQIAAQTGSIQEGIAKEQFPGSVLVSLPKLPDEIMSLSSGKVEGVIVEVAVANGFIAQNPDLMIADFEVPYDATGSCIAVKKGNTELLDHINSVIADVVASGEMDEMVNQANLDSEY
;
A
#
# COMPACT_ATOMS: atom_id res chain seq x y z
N MET A 1 70.72 8.08 10.74
CA MET A 1 71.72 7.10 11.26
C MET A 1 71.04 5.71 11.16
N LYS A 2 71.65 4.88 10.31
CA LYS A 2 71.85 3.42 10.35
C LYS A 2 70.57 2.54 10.41
N LEU A 3 70.13 1.89 9.31
CA LEU A 3 70.76 0.75 8.61
C LEU A 3 70.53 -0.53 9.42
N LYS A 4 69.91 -1.55 8.98
CA LYS A 4 70.15 -2.67 8.02
C LYS A 4 69.08 -3.71 8.26
N LYS A 5 68.43 -4.28 7.32
CA LYS A 5 68.78 -5.20 6.23
C LYS A 5 68.60 -6.68 6.60
N PHE A 6 67.94 -7.39 5.64
CA PHE A 6 68.11 -8.80 5.22
C PHE A 6 67.34 -9.85 6.04
N ALA A 7 66.77 -10.91 5.49
CA ALA A 7 66.66 -11.56 4.17
C ALA A 7 65.57 -12.61 4.31
N ALA A 8 64.73 -12.89 3.41
CA ALA A 8 64.68 -13.76 2.25
C ALA A 8 65.05 -15.25 2.44
N LEU A 9 64.27 -16.09 1.81
CA LEU A 9 64.43 -17.47 1.29
C LEU A 9 63.54 -18.53 2.03
N LEU A 10 62.68 -19.21 1.34
CA LEU A 10 62.56 -20.10 0.19
C LEU A 10 62.19 -21.54 0.58
N LEU A 11 61.30 -22.14 -0.19
CA LEU A 11 61.11 -23.55 -0.54
C LEU A 11 60.38 -24.43 0.50
N ALA A 12 59.57 -25.39 0.17
CA ALA A 12 59.12 -26.02 -1.08
C ALA A 12 57.95 -26.96 -0.80
N ALA A 13 57.23 -27.31 -1.81
CA ALA A 13 56.19 -28.29 -1.90
C ALA A 13 56.50 -29.69 -1.37
N VAL A 14 55.52 -30.37 -0.77
CA VAL A 14 55.40 -31.83 -0.90
C VAL A 14 53.93 -32.18 -0.98
N MET A 15 53.52 -32.68 -2.14
CA MET A 15 52.34 -33.49 -2.33
C MET A 15 52.55 -34.88 -1.73
N THR A 16 51.59 -35.37 -0.95
CA THR A 16 51.44 -36.82 -0.83
C THR A 16 49.93 -37.16 -0.82
N LEU A 17 49.58 -37.88 -1.83
CA LEU A 17 48.36 -38.67 -1.96
C LEU A 17 48.39 -39.81 -0.93
N SER A 18 47.27 -40.03 -0.26
CA SER A 18 46.99 -41.34 0.35
C SER A 18 45.49 -41.61 0.28
N MET A 19 45.19 -42.65 -0.49
CA MET A 19 43.88 -43.30 -0.56
C MET A 19 43.63 -44.22 0.63
N ALA A 20 42.33 -44.34 0.95
CA ALA A 20 41.62 -45.46 1.46
C ALA A 20 41.76 -45.85 2.94
N ALA A 21 40.65 -45.75 3.66
CA ALA A 21 40.03 -46.93 4.30
C ALA A 21 38.62 -46.56 4.80
N CYS A 22 37.63 -47.35 4.43
CA CYS A 22 36.28 -47.38 4.98
C CYS A 22 36.29 -47.83 6.42
N THR A 23 35.59 -47.10 7.29
CA THR A 23 34.96 -47.67 8.47
C THR A 23 33.60 -46.99 8.69
N LYS A 24 32.56 -47.80 8.74
CA LYS A 24 31.20 -47.44 9.13
C LYS A 24 31.22 -47.05 10.60
N GLU A 25 30.70 -45.88 10.91
CA GLU A 25 30.07 -45.63 12.22
C GLU A 25 28.79 -44.84 11.98
N GLU A 26 27.70 -45.45 12.45
CA GLU A 26 26.37 -44.85 12.52
C GLU A 26 26.43 -43.70 13.55
N GLY A 27 26.10 -42.49 13.11
CA GLY A 27 25.99 -41.34 13.97
C GLY A 27 25.01 -40.32 13.37
N GLN A 28 23.77 -40.50 13.78
CA GLN A 28 22.73 -39.49 13.94
C GLN A 28 22.72 -38.34 12.91
N ALA A 29 21.90 -38.49 11.89
CA ALA A 29 21.47 -37.41 11.00
C ALA A 29 20.64 -36.41 11.84
N GLY A 30 21.22 -35.29 12.19
CA GLY A 30 20.50 -34.08 12.50
C GLY A 30 19.94 -33.53 11.19
N GLY A 31 18.69 -33.89 10.90
CA GLY A 31 17.94 -33.24 9.82
C GLY A 31 17.66 -31.81 10.22
N GLY A 32 18.52 -30.90 9.83
CA GLY A 32 18.14 -29.51 9.66
C GLY A 32 17.23 -29.48 8.43
N GLU A 33 15.94 -29.36 8.64
CA GLU A 33 15.04 -28.91 7.59
C GLU A 33 15.65 -27.60 7.09
N LYS A 34 16.16 -27.60 5.86
CA LYS A 34 16.33 -26.36 5.12
C LYS A 34 14.91 -25.87 4.90
N GLU A 35 14.52 -24.81 5.59
CA GLU A 35 13.39 -24.00 5.14
C GLU A 35 13.69 -23.68 3.68
N GLU A 36 12.88 -24.18 2.76
CA GLU A 36 12.91 -23.75 1.37
C GLU A 36 12.54 -22.27 1.40
N GLU A 37 13.46 -21.44 0.97
CA GLU A 37 13.24 -19.99 0.84
C GLU A 37 12.11 -19.82 -0.20
N LYS A 38 10.93 -19.41 0.25
CA LYS A 38 9.78 -19.19 -0.62
C LYS A 38 10.10 -18.08 -1.60
N ASP A 39 9.68 -18.24 -2.85
CA ASP A 39 9.68 -17.14 -3.81
C ASP A 39 8.86 -15.97 -3.26
N GLN A 40 9.36 -14.76 -3.44
CA GLN A 40 8.70 -13.56 -2.94
C GLN A 40 7.64 -13.05 -3.93
N LEU A 41 6.58 -12.45 -3.38
CA LEU A 41 5.59 -11.65 -4.10
C LEU A 41 5.57 -10.25 -3.49
N VAL A 42 5.90 -9.23 -4.28
CA VAL A 42 6.15 -7.88 -3.78
C VAL A 42 4.93 -6.99 -4.01
N LEU A 43 4.30 -6.55 -2.93
CA LEU A 43 3.22 -5.56 -2.92
C LEU A 43 3.79 -4.15 -2.87
N GLY A 44 3.31 -3.26 -3.75
CA GLY A 44 3.43 -1.81 -3.61
C GLY A 44 2.16 -1.22 -2.99
N THR A 45 2.31 -0.38 -1.97
CA THR A 45 1.18 0.25 -1.27
C THR A 45 1.56 1.65 -0.75
N SER A 46 0.57 2.44 -0.28
CA SER A 46 0.79 3.76 0.33
C SER A 46 0.10 3.78 1.69
N ALA A 47 0.86 3.39 2.74
CA ALA A 47 0.31 3.00 4.05
C ALA A 47 -0.10 4.19 4.94
N ASP A 48 -0.91 5.11 4.40
CA ASP A 48 -1.50 6.27 5.06
C ASP A 48 -3.02 6.39 4.84
N PHE A 49 -3.66 5.29 4.39
CA PHE A 49 -5.05 5.26 3.92
C PHE A 49 -5.90 4.22 4.68
N ALA A 50 -5.95 4.32 6.02
CA ALA A 50 -6.77 3.43 6.84
C ALA A 50 -8.28 3.54 6.46
N PRO A 51 -9.01 2.44 6.36
CA PRO A 51 -8.69 1.06 6.76
C PRO A 51 -8.07 0.20 5.65
N TYR A 52 -7.75 0.74 4.48
CA TYR A 52 -7.17 0.02 3.33
C TYR A 52 -5.76 -0.48 3.65
N GLU A 53 -4.84 0.44 3.94
CA GLU A 53 -3.47 0.20 4.35
C GLU A 53 -2.96 1.31 5.27
N PHE A 54 -2.35 0.92 6.38
CA PHE A 54 -1.87 1.87 7.38
C PHE A 54 -0.82 1.27 8.31
N HIS A 55 0.01 2.15 8.86
CA HIS A 55 0.97 1.79 9.88
C HIS A 55 0.33 1.67 11.25
N LYS A 56 0.64 0.57 11.98
CA LYS A 56 0.26 0.36 13.37
C LYS A 56 1.39 -0.28 14.17
N MET A 57 1.58 0.17 15.40
CA MET A 57 2.50 -0.50 16.32
C MET A 57 1.85 -1.77 16.87
N VAL A 58 2.38 -2.95 16.51
CA VAL A 58 1.95 -4.25 17.02
C VAL A 58 3.11 -4.86 17.76
N ASP A 59 2.95 -5.10 19.07
CA ASP A 59 3.99 -5.65 19.94
C ASP A 59 5.32 -4.87 19.90
N GLY A 60 5.23 -3.54 19.71
CA GLY A 60 6.40 -2.66 19.64
C GLY A 60 7.12 -2.64 18.29
N LYS A 61 6.57 -3.31 17.27
CA LYS A 61 7.05 -3.32 15.90
C LYS A 61 6.08 -2.54 15.00
N ASP A 62 6.63 -1.63 14.19
CA ASP A 62 5.87 -0.98 13.13
C ASP A 62 5.44 -2.00 12.08
N THR A 63 4.15 -2.09 11.85
CA THR A 63 3.53 -3.11 10.98
C THR A 63 2.50 -2.44 10.09
N ILE A 64 2.52 -2.78 8.80
CA ILE A 64 1.50 -2.33 7.86
C ILE A 64 0.33 -3.30 7.91
N LEU A 65 -0.85 -2.78 8.23
CA LEU A 65 -2.12 -3.49 8.32
C LEU A 65 -3.14 -2.87 7.36
N GLY A 66 -4.32 -3.44 7.31
CA GLY A 66 -5.44 -3.00 6.50
C GLY A 66 -6.00 -4.11 5.63
N PHE A 67 -7.17 -3.89 5.05
CA PHE A 67 -7.81 -4.95 4.26
C PHE A 67 -7.14 -5.18 2.89
N ASP A 68 -6.49 -4.18 2.29
CA ASP A 68 -5.65 -4.36 1.10
C ASP A 68 -4.45 -5.27 1.41
N VAL A 69 -3.85 -5.08 2.59
CA VAL A 69 -2.76 -5.94 3.06
C VAL A 69 -3.24 -7.34 3.39
N ALA A 70 -4.45 -7.49 3.97
CA ALA A 70 -5.05 -8.78 4.24
C ALA A 70 -5.34 -9.55 2.94
N LEU A 71 -5.93 -8.88 1.94
CA LEU A 71 -6.16 -9.45 0.61
C LEU A 71 -4.83 -9.84 -0.07
N ALA A 72 -3.81 -8.99 0.00
CA ALA A 72 -2.49 -9.26 -0.56
C ALA A 72 -1.82 -10.48 0.10
N LYS A 73 -1.96 -10.65 1.42
CA LYS A 73 -1.49 -11.85 2.14
C LYS A 73 -2.19 -13.11 1.63
N LYS A 74 -3.51 -13.06 1.48
CA LYS A 74 -4.28 -14.17 0.93
C LYS A 74 -3.81 -14.56 -0.47
N ILE A 75 -3.58 -13.58 -1.35
CA ILE A 75 -3.05 -13.81 -2.71
C ILE A 75 -1.68 -14.50 -2.64
N ALA A 76 -0.77 -14.02 -1.82
CA ALA A 76 0.56 -14.61 -1.68
C ALA A 76 0.52 -16.04 -1.11
N GLU A 77 -0.35 -16.30 -0.12
CA GLU A 77 -0.57 -17.61 0.48
C GLU A 77 -1.07 -18.63 -0.56
N GLU A 78 -2.06 -18.26 -1.37
CA GLU A 78 -2.60 -19.13 -2.44
C GLU A 78 -1.55 -19.43 -3.54
N MET A 79 -0.54 -18.56 -3.69
CA MET A 79 0.59 -18.76 -4.60
C MET A 79 1.77 -19.49 -3.96
N ASP A 80 1.69 -19.86 -2.68
CA ASP A 80 2.81 -20.39 -1.87
C ASP A 80 4.06 -19.48 -1.89
N LYS A 81 3.84 -18.16 -1.85
CA LYS A 81 4.88 -17.12 -1.86
C LYS A 81 4.95 -16.38 -0.54
N GLU A 82 6.11 -15.77 -0.25
CA GLU A 82 6.27 -14.83 0.86
C GLU A 82 5.86 -13.43 0.40
N LEU A 83 4.90 -12.79 1.10
CA LEU A 83 4.54 -11.40 0.80
C LEU A 83 5.60 -10.44 1.34
N VAL A 84 6.15 -9.62 0.46
CA VAL A 84 7.00 -8.47 0.80
C VAL A 84 6.24 -7.19 0.53
N ILE A 85 6.11 -6.31 1.53
CA ILE A 85 5.38 -5.04 1.40
C ILE A 85 6.37 -3.90 1.24
N LYS A 86 6.15 -3.06 0.22
CA LYS A 86 6.89 -1.82 -0.02
C LYS A 86 5.93 -0.63 0.09
N ASP A 87 6.10 0.15 1.16
CA ASP A 87 5.41 1.42 1.34
C ASP A 87 6.13 2.53 0.57
N MET A 88 5.34 3.35 -0.14
CA MET A 88 5.82 4.48 -0.92
C MET A 88 4.73 5.52 -1.16
N ASP A 89 5.06 6.67 -1.75
CA ASP A 89 4.06 7.65 -2.12
C ASP A 89 3.11 7.12 -3.20
N PHE A 90 1.81 7.38 -3.04
CA PHE A 90 0.74 6.87 -3.91
C PHE A 90 1.01 7.14 -5.41
N ASN A 91 1.44 8.35 -5.75
CA ASN A 91 1.75 8.75 -7.13
C ASN A 91 2.95 8.00 -7.76
N SER A 92 3.74 7.28 -6.96
CA SER A 92 4.89 6.50 -7.42
C SER A 92 4.54 5.06 -7.75
N LEU A 93 3.43 4.54 -7.23
CA LEU A 93 3.07 3.12 -7.26
C LEU A 93 3.07 2.52 -8.67
N LEU A 94 2.37 3.15 -9.63
CA LEU A 94 2.29 2.63 -10.99
C LEU A 94 3.62 2.70 -11.75
N ASN A 95 4.47 3.68 -11.43
CA ASN A 95 5.83 3.73 -11.99
C ASN A 95 6.69 2.59 -11.47
N GLU A 96 6.63 2.31 -10.16
CA GLU A 96 7.39 1.22 -9.54
C GLU A 96 6.90 -0.16 -10.02
N LEU A 97 5.59 -0.32 -10.25
CA LEU A 97 5.01 -1.49 -10.87
C LEU A 97 5.54 -1.70 -12.31
N ASN A 98 5.55 -0.64 -13.13
CA ASN A 98 6.06 -0.72 -14.50
C ASN A 98 7.57 -0.99 -14.58
N ASN A 99 8.34 -0.46 -13.61
CA ASN A 99 9.77 -0.70 -13.49
C ASN A 99 10.10 -2.11 -12.97
N GLY A 100 9.11 -2.84 -12.43
CA GLY A 100 9.30 -4.19 -11.87
C GLY A 100 9.90 -4.17 -10.45
N SER A 101 9.81 -3.04 -9.75
CA SER A 101 10.21 -2.95 -8.34
C SER A 101 9.19 -3.61 -7.41
N VAL A 102 7.94 -3.70 -7.86
CA VAL A 102 6.84 -4.42 -7.22
C VAL A 102 6.13 -5.28 -8.26
N ASP A 103 5.48 -6.36 -7.82
CA ASP A 103 4.78 -7.30 -8.70
C ASP A 103 3.33 -6.88 -8.93
N PHE A 104 2.72 -6.28 -7.92
CA PHE A 104 1.36 -5.76 -7.95
C PHE A 104 1.18 -4.58 -6.98
N VAL A 105 0.09 -3.83 -7.14
CA VAL A 105 -0.28 -2.69 -6.30
C VAL A 105 -1.69 -2.89 -5.76
N ALA A 106 -1.82 -2.77 -4.43
CA ALA A 106 -3.09 -2.61 -3.73
C ALA A 106 -2.95 -1.38 -2.80
N ALA A 107 -3.78 -0.37 -3.00
CA ALA A 107 -3.70 0.93 -2.33
C ALA A 107 -5.01 1.74 -2.50
N GLY A 108 -6.18 1.11 -2.27
CA GLY A 108 -7.46 1.74 -2.58
C GLY A 108 -7.57 2.22 -4.04
N LEU A 109 -6.86 1.57 -4.94
CA LEU A 109 -6.60 2.07 -6.28
C LEU A 109 -7.77 1.83 -7.23
N SER A 110 -8.45 2.89 -7.67
CA SER A 110 -9.50 2.81 -8.67
C SER A 110 -8.96 2.91 -10.10
N PRO A 111 -9.45 2.10 -11.04
CA PRO A 111 -9.09 2.21 -12.45
C PRO A 111 -9.71 3.47 -13.07
N ASP A 112 -8.90 4.21 -13.82
CA ASP A 112 -9.32 5.25 -14.76
C ASP A 112 -8.72 5.01 -16.15
N GLU A 113 -9.13 5.80 -17.13
CA GLU A 113 -8.72 5.60 -18.53
C GLU A 113 -7.21 5.82 -18.77
N GLU A 114 -6.55 6.67 -17.97
CA GLU A 114 -5.11 6.92 -18.10
C GLU A 114 -4.30 5.80 -17.43
N ARG A 115 -4.75 5.33 -16.28
CA ARG A 115 -4.14 4.20 -15.57
C ARG A 115 -4.27 2.90 -16.36
N LYS A 116 -5.45 2.63 -16.96
CA LYS A 116 -5.70 1.47 -17.82
C LYS A 116 -4.79 1.39 -19.05
N LYS A 117 -4.24 2.51 -19.51
CA LYS A 117 -3.24 2.51 -20.60
C LYS A 117 -1.88 1.97 -20.13
N GLN A 118 -1.58 2.09 -18.85
CA GLN A 118 -0.27 1.80 -18.28
C GLN A 118 -0.19 0.42 -17.62
N VAL A 119 -1.28 -0.03 -17.01
CA VAL A 119 -1.36 -1.26 -16.22
C VAL A 119 -2.64 -2.02 -16.53
N ASP A 120 -2.73 -3.27 -16.08
CA ASP A 120 -3.97 -4.04 -16.07
C ASP A 120 -4.52 -4.09 -14.64
N PHE A 121 -5.85 -4.10 -14.52
CA PHE A 121 -6.56 -4.09 -13.26
C PHE A 121 -7.34 -5.38 -13.05
N SER A 122 -7.41 -5.82 -11.80
CA SER A 122 -8.30 -6.89 -11.37
C SER A 122 -9.77 -6.50 -11.44
N ASP A 123 -10.64 -7.46 -11.18
CA ASP A 123 -12.01 -7.19 -10.78
C ASP A 123 -12.02 -6.34 -9.49
N PRO A 124 -13.06 -5.51 -9.27
CA PRO A 124 -13.15 -4.70 -8.07
C PRO A 124 -13.44 -5.57 -6.84
N TYR A 125 -12.76 -5.28 -5.73
CA TYR A 125 -12.94 -5.98 -4.45
C TYR A 125 -13.68 -5.15 -3.40
N TYR A 126 -13.74 -3.81 -3.57
CA TYR A 126 -14.43 -2.90 -2.65
C TYR A 126 -14.96 -1.66 -3.39
N PHE A 127 -16.09 -1.10 -2.90
CA PHE A 127 -16.68 0.11 -3.46
C PHE A 127 -16.84 1.17 -2.36
N GLY A 128 -16.08 2.26 -2.47
CA GLY A 128 -16.12 3.40 -1.55
C GLY A 128 -16.88 4.59 -2.13
N GLU A 129 -17.54 5.34 -1.26
CA GLU A 129 -18.17 6.63 -1.59
C GLU A 129 -17.17 7.76 -1.28
N GLN A 130 -17.23 8.85 -2.08
CA GLN A 130 -16.39 10.01 -1.87
C GLN A 130 -17.08 11.05 -1.00
N CYS A 131 -16.30 11.79 -0.20
CA CYS A 131 -16.80 12.89 0.62
C CYS A 131 -15.79 14.03 0.70
N CYS A 132 -16.22 15.13 1.30
CA CYS A 132 -15.35 16.24 1.66
C CYS A 132 -15.31 16.37 3.19
N ILE A 133 -14.11 16.30 3.78
CA ILE A 133 -13.91 16.61 5.20
C ILE A 133 -13.74 18.11 5.34
N ILE A 134 -14.43 18.71 6.32
CA ILE A 134 -14.35 20.12 6.68
C ILE A 134 -14.17 20.29 8.18
N ARG A 135 -13.82 21.50 8.64
CA ARG A 135 -13.89 21.84 10.07
C ARG A 135 -15.35 22.01 10.49
N LYS A 136 -15.73 21.55 11.69
CA LYS A 136 -17.09 21.69 12.23
C LYS A 136 -17.55 23.14 12.35
N GLU A 137 -16.62 24.05 12.68
CA GLU A 137 -16.91 25.48 12.78
C GLU A 137 -17.30 26.11 11.43
N ASP A 138 -16.92 25.50 10.32
CA ASP A 138 -17.21 25.98 8.96
C ASP A 138 -18.44 25.27 8.33
N ALA A 139 -19.18 24.44 9.07
CA ALA A 139 -20.29 23.63 8.55
C ALA A 139 -21.39 24.47 7.85
N GLU A 140 -21.70 25.66 8.40
CA GLU A 140 -22.71 26.56 7.82
C GLU A 140 -22.18 27.31 6.57
N LYS A 141 -20.85 27.35 6.39
CA LYS A 141 -20.19 28.03 5.27
C LYS A 141 -20.06 27.11 4.04
N TYR A 142 -19.73 25.83 4.28
CA TYR A 142 -19.47 24.85 3.22
C TYR A 142 -20.62 23.87 3.11
N THR A 143 -21.69 24.25 2.41
CA THR A 143 -22.95 23.51 2.27
C THR A 143 -23.17 22.93 0.88
N SER A 144 -22.29 23.20 -0.08
CA SER A 144 -22.33 22.65 -1.42
C SER A 144 -20.94 22.73 -2.08
N LEU A 145 -20.77 22.07 -3.22
CA LEU A 145 -19.53 22.10 -4.00
C LEU A 145 -19.14 23.54 -4.43
N GLU A 146 -20.13 24.37 -4.77
CA GLU A 146 -19.92 25.76 -5.19
C GLU A 146 -19.47 26.68 -4.05
N SER A 147 -19.73 26.31 -2.81
CA SER A 147 -19.31 27.11 -1.63
C SER A 147 -17.78 27.17 -1.46
N PHE A 148 -17.05 26.29 -2.16
CA PHE A 148 -15.58 26.28 -2.19
C PHE A 148 -14.98 27.19 -3.27
N LYS A 149 -15.78 28.00 -3.97
CA LYS A 149 -15.24 28.93 -4.94
C LYS A 149 -14.20 29.87 -4.31
N ASP A 150 -13.05 29.99 -4.95
CA ASP A 150 -11.87 30.76 -4.49
C ASP A 150 -11.27 30.24 -3.15
N GLN A 151 -11.66 29.03 -2.70
CA GLN A 151 -11.14 28.39 -1.51
C GLN A 151 -10.16 27.26 -1.87
N GLN A 152 -9.29 26.89 -0.93
CA GLN A 152 -8.32 25.81 -1.12
C GLN A 152 -8.94 24.47 -0.71
N ILE A 153 -8.79 23.46 -1.56
CA ILE A 153 -9.20 22.08 -1.30
C ILE A 153 -7.99 21.18 -1.49
N ALA A 154 -7.72 20.30 -0.53
CA ALA A 154 -6.65 19.33 -0.66
C ALA A 154 -7.15 17.99 -1.20
N ALA A 155 -6.28 17.32 -1.94
CA ALA A 155 -6.42 15.95 -2.37
C ALA A 155 -5.04 15.31 -2.57
N GLN A 156 -4.95 13.99 -2.38
CA GLN A 156 -3.68 13.28 -2.50
C GLN A 156 -3.17 13.30 -3.95
N THR A 157 -1.89 13.60 -4.09
CA THR A 157 -1.23 13.71 -5.38
C THR A 157 -1.38 12.43 -6.21
N GLY A 158 -1.91 12.57 -7.43
CA GLY A 158 -2.12 11.45 -8.35
C GLY A 158 -3.36 10.60 -8.05
N SER A 159 -4.18 10.96 -7.06
CA SER A 159 -5.43 10.26 -6.73
C SER A 159 -6.58 10.67 -7.66
N ILE A 160 -7.66 9.88 -7.62
CA ILE A 160 -8.91 10.25 -8.29
C ILE A 160 -9.55 11.50 -7.67
N GLN A 161 -9.30 11.75 -6.38
CA GLN A 161 -9.80 12.89 -5.64
C GLN A 161 -9.23 14.22 -6.18
N GLU A 162 -8.01 14.23 -6.74
CA GLU A 162 -7.53 15.37 -7.51
C GLU A 162 -8.39 15.68 -8.75
N GLY A 163 -8.85 14.65 -9.45
CA GLY A 163 -9.77 14.76 -10.58
C GLY A 163 -11.11 15.34 -10.13
N ILE A 164 -11.68 14.76 -9.05
CA ILE A 164 -12.92 15.24 -8.44
C ILE A 164 -12.83 16.71 -8.03
N ALA A 165 -11.72 17.14 -7.39
CA ALA A 165 -11.50 18.52 -7.02
C ALA A 165 -11.54 19.46 -8.23
N LYS A 166 -10.87 19.08 -9.31
CA LYS A 166 -10.79 19.88 -10.54
C LYS A 166 -12.12 19.99 -11.30
N GLU A 167 -12.87 18.88 -11.33
CA GLU A 167 -14.07 18.75 -12.17
C GLU A 167 -15.35 19.19 -11.45
N GLN A 168 -15.43 18.95 -10.14
CA GLN A 168 -16.69 19.09 -9.42
C GLN A 168 -16.73 20.24 -8.41
N PHE A 169 -15.57 20.83 -8.05
CA PHE A 169 -15.54 21.98 -7.14
C PHE A 169 -15.24 23.25 -7.93
N PRO A 170 -16.25 23.91 -8.51
CA PRO A 170 -16.06 24.97 -9.49
C PRO A 170 -15.37 26.21 -8.90
N GLY A 171 -14.21 26.53 -9.44
CA GLY A 171 -13.43 27.70 -9.03
C GLY A 171 -12.67 27.54 -7.72
N SER A 172 -12.61 26.36 -7.15
CA SER A 172 -11.72 26.06 -6.03
C SER A 172 -10.25 26.03 -6.46
N VAL A 173 -9.35 26.13 -5.50
CA VAL A 173 -7.90 26.02 -5.71
C VAL A 173 -7.42 24.70 -5.14
N LEU A 174 -7.00 23.77 -6.01
CA LEU A 174 -6.48 22.49 -5.59
C LEU A 174 -5.10 22.64 -4.93
N VAL A 175 -4.94 22.04 -3.76
CA VAL A 175 -3.68 21.84 -3.05
C VAL A 175 -3.37 20.34 -3.05
N SER A 176 -2.44 19.96 -3.89
CA SER A 176 -2.04 18.55 -4.05
C SER A 176 -0.93 18.21 -3.07
N LEU A 177 -1.15 17.23 -2.19
CA LEU A 177 -0.18 16.78 -1.19
C LEU A 177 0.09 15.27 -1.33
N PRO A 178 1.33 14.82 -1.09
CA PRO A 178 1.68 13.41 -1.31
C PRO A 178 1.10 12.46 -0.26
N LYS A 179 0.81 12.96 0.96
CA LYS A 179 0.37 12.16 2.11
C LYS A 179 -0.90 12.72 2.72
N LEU A 180 -1.88 11.84 2.94
CA LEU A 180 -3.17 12.21 3.50
C LEU A 180 -3.10 12.83 4.92
N PRO A 181 -2.24 12.37 5.84
CA PRO A 181 -2.07 13.06 7.13
C PRO A 181 -1.66 14.54 7.01
N ASP A 182 -0.88 14.91 5.97
CA ASP A 182 -0.50 16.30 5.73
C ASP A 182 -1.69 17.14 5.25
N GLU A 183 -2.62 16.54 4.52
CA GLU A 183 -3.88 17.18 4.10
C GLU A 183 -4.77 17.45 5.31
N ILE A 184 -4.96 16.46 6.18
CA ILE A 184 -5.74 16.59 7.43
C ILE A 184 -5.11 17.63 8.36
N MET A 185 -3.80 17.66 8.47
CA MET A 185 -3.10 18.71 9.24
C MET A 185 -3.28 20.09 8.62
N SER A 186 -3.27 20.18 7.29
CA SER A 186 -3.52 21.44 6.58
C SER A 186 -4.95 21.94 6.78
N LEU A 187 -5.94 21.03 6.77
CA LEU A 187 -7.34 21.34 7.09
C LEU A 187 -7.49 21.82 8.54
N SER A 188 -6.94 21.07 9.50
CA SER A 188 -7.03 21.41 10.93
C SER A 188 -6.36 22.75 11.26
N SER A 189 -5.29 23.11 10.52
CA SER A 189 -4.59 24.40 10.70
C SER A 189 -5.17 25.55 9.90
N GLY A 190 -6.25 25.35 9.13
CA GLY A 190 -6.90 26.37 8.32
C GLY A 190 -6.11 26.81 7.06
N LYS A 191 -5.19 25.98 6.57
CA LYS A 191 -4.47 26.21 5.32
C LYS A 191 -5.28 25.78 4.10
N VAL A 192 -6.18 24.80 4.30
CA VAL A 192 -7.18 24.40 3.30
C VAL A 192 -8.54 24.36 3.98
N GLU A 193 -9.60 24.43 3.19
CA GLU A 193 -10.97 24.48 3.69
C GLU A 193 -11.69 23.15 3.59
N GLY A 194 -11.18 22.24 2.75
CA GLY A 194 -11.71 20.88 2.60
C GLY A 194 -10.64 19.90 2.17
N VAL A 195 -10.88 18.61 2.47
CA VAL A 195 -10.09 17.47 1.98
C VAL A 195 -11.06 16.49 1.33
N ILE A 196 -10.78 16.10 0.09
CA ILE A 196 -11.58 15.09 -0.63
C ILE A 196 -10.98 13.72 -0.39
N VAL A 197 -11.79 12.79 0.11
CA VAL A 197 -11.35 11.45 0.50
C VAL A 197 -12.54 10.50 0.50
N GLU A 198 -12.32 9.20 0.60
CA GLU A 198 -13.41 8.23 0.80
C GLU A 198 -14.00 8.29 2.21
N VAL A 199 -15.31 8.00 2.30
CA VAL A 199 -16.08 8.03 3.56
C VAL A 199 -15.47 7.12 4.63
N ALA A 200 -15.05 5.91 4.25
CA ALA A 200 -14.43 4.98 5.20
C ALA A 200 -13.15 5.58 5.82
N VAL A 201 -12.33 6.22 5.01
CA VAL A 201 -11.08 6.86 5.44
C VAL A 201 -11.38 8.13 6.25
N ALA A 202 -12.35 8.95 5.82
CA ALA A 202 -12.79 10.14 6.54
C ALA A 202 -13.19 9.82 7.98
N ASN A 203 -13.94 8.75 8.19
CA ASN A 203 -14.39 8.32 9.51
C ASN A 203 -13.22 8.03 10.46
N GLY A 204 -12.16 7.38 9.96
CA GLY A 204 -10.95 7.13 10.75
C GLY A 204 -10.25 8.41 11.21
N PHE A 205 -10.10 9.40 10.32
CA PHE A 205 -9.52 10.70 10.67
C PHE A 205 -10.40 11.53 11.60
N ILE A 206 -11.71 11.53 11.38
CA ILE A 206 -12.68 12.29 12.23
C ILE A 206 -12.72 11.71 13.65
N ALA A 207 -12.61 10.40 13.82
CA ALA A 207 -12.56 9.78 15.14
C ALA A 207 -11.38 10.30 15.98
N GLN A 208 -10.26 10.63 15.34
CA GLN A 208 -9.06 11.18 16.00
C GLN A 208 -9.04 12.71 16.05
N ASN A 209 -9.83 13.37 15.20
CA ASN A 209 -9.89 14.83 15.08
C ASN A 209 -11.34 15.30 15.31
N PRO A 210 -11.79 15.45 16.57
CA PRO A 210 -13.20 15.72 16.89
C PRO A 210 -13.72 17.07 16.39
N ASP A 211 -12.84 17.97 15.95
CA ASP A 211 -13.19 19.26 15.34
C ASP A 211 -13.44 19.17 13.82
N LEU A 212 -13.25 18.00 13.23
CA LEU A 212 -13.54 17.71 11.82
C LEU A 212 -14.87 16.99 11.65
N MET A 213 -15.45 17.08 10.45
CA MET A 213 -16.68 16.38 10.06
C MET A 213 -16.71 16.15 8.55
N ILE A 214 -17.51 15.20 8.10
CA ILE A 214 -17.92 15.12 6.70
C ILE A 214 -18.92 16.25 6.42
N ALA A 215 -18.72 16.99 5.34
CA ALA A 215 -19.64 18.02 4.88
C ALA A 215 -21.00 17.42 4.52
N ASP A 216 -22.07 18.16 4.79
CA ASP A 216 -23.47 17.72 4.54
C ASP A 216 -23.89 18.01 3.08
N PHE A 217 -23.13 17.46 2.12
CA PHE A 217 -23.46 17.43 0.70
C PHE A 217 -22.80 16.23 0.02
N GLU A 218 -23.38 15.76 -1.06
CA GLU A 218 -22.83 14.65 -1.85
C GLU A 218 -21.67 15.13 -2.72
N VAL A 219 -20.62 14.31 -2.79
CA VAL A 219 -19.56 14.41 -3.80
C VAL A 219 -19.84 13.35 -4.86
N PRO A 220 -20.40 13.74 -6.03
CA PRO A 220 -20.77 12.76 -7.05
C PRO A 220 -19.55 11.96 -7.55
N TYR A 221 -19.69 10.65 -7.59
CA TYR A 221 -18.64 9.77 -8.08
C TYR A 221 -19.24 8.48 -8.64
N ASP A 222 -18.94 8.19 -9.90
CA ASP A 222 -19.28 6.90 -10.51
C ASP A 222 -18.23 5.88 -10.06
N ALA A 223 -18.54 5.16 -8.98
CA ALA A 223 -17.62 4.23 -8.34
C ALA A 223 -17.24 3.09 -9.28
N THR A 224 -15.99 3.06 -9.71
CA THR A 224 -15.40 1.95 -10.47
C THR A 224 -14.91 0.83 -9.55
N GLY A 225 -14.89 1.07 -8.25
CA GLY A 225 -14.37 0.19 -7.22
C GLY A 225 -12.85 0.20 -7.10
N SER A 226 -12.37 -0.26 -5.96
CA SER A 226 -10.95 -0.48 -5.71
C SER A 226 -10.51 -1.79 -6.33
N CYS A 227 -9.42 -1.77 -7.10
CA CYS A 227 -8.88 -2.89 -7.85
C CYS A 227 -7.39 -3.03 -7.59
N ILE A 228 -6.87 -4.24 -7.75
CA ILE A 228 -5.43 -4.50 -7.74
C ILE A 228 -4.86 -4.24 -9.13
N ALA A 229 -3.73 -3.51 -9.20
CA ALA A 229 -3.03 -3.29 -10.46
C ALA A 229 -1.86 -4.26 -10.63
N VAL A 230 -1.69 -4.79 -11.83
CA VAL A 230 -0.55 -5.57 -12.26
C VAL A 230 0.10 -4.95 -13.48
N LYS A 231 1.38 -5.30 -13.73
CA LYS A 231 2.07 -4.84 -14.94
C LYS A 231 1.30 -5.27 -16.19
N LYS A 232 1.21 -4.35 -17.16
CA LYS A 232 0.51 -4.58 -18.43
C LYS A 232 0.93 -5.88 -19.09
N GLY A 233 -0.05 -6.74 -19.37
CA GLY A 233 0.13 -8.05 -20.00
C GLY A 233 0.55 -9.19 -19.05
N ASN A 234 0.63 -8.96 -17.73
CA ASN A 234 0.85 -10.01 -16.73
C ASN A 234 -0.47 -10.74 -16.40
N THR A 235 -1.00 -11.46 -17.38
CA THR A 235 -2.30 -12.14 -17.30
C THR A 235 -2.30 -13.29 -16.31
N GLU A 236 -1.19 -13.99 -16.15
CA GLU A 236 -1.08 -15.12 -15.20
C GLU A 236 -1.31 -14.65 -13.75
N LEU A 237 -0.62 -13.59 -13.33
CA LEU A 237 -0.81 -13.02 -12.00
C LEU A 237 -2.22 -12.41 -11.85
N LEU A 238 -2.72 -11.73 -12.88
CA LEU A 238 -4.04 -11.11 -12.88
C LEU A 238 -5.16 -12.15 -12.74
N ASP A 239 -5.09 -13.26 -13.48
CA ASP A 239 -6.07 -14.34 -13.41
C ASP A 239 -6.09 -14.98 -11.99
N HIS A 240 -4.89 -15.15 -11.40
CA HIS A 240 -4.78 -15.65 -10.03
C HIS A 240 -5.40 -14.69 -9.01
N ILE A 241 -5.07 -13.40 -9.09
CA ILE A 241 -5.64 -12.34 -8.25
C ILE A 241 -7.18 -12.33 -8.36
N ASN A 242 -7.72 -12.38 -9.58
CA ASN A 242 -9.17 -12.39 -9.80
C ASN A 242 -9.84 -13.64 -9.21
N SER A 243 -9.18 -14.80 -9.27
CA SER A 243 -9.70 -16.01 -8.63
C SER A 243 -9.82 -15.82 -7.11
N VAL A 244 -8.78 -15.28 -6.47
CA VAL A 244 -8.79 -15.02 -5.02
C VAL A 244 -9.84 -13.98 -4.66
N ILE A 245 -9.97 -12.88 -5.43
CA ILE A 245 -10.99 -11.86 -5.21
C ILE A 245 -12.40 -12.47 -5.31
N ALA A 246 -12.66 -13.28 -6.32
CA ALA A 246 -13.95 -13.94 -6.49
C ALA A 246 -14.29 -14.84 -5.28
N ASP A 247 -13.33 -15.59 -4.78
CA ASP A 247 -13.51 -16.49 -3.64
C ASP A 247 -13.77 -15.72 -2.33
N VAL A 248 -12.99 -14.67 -2.02
CA VAL A 248 -13.18 -13.88 -0.78
C VAL A 248 -14.45 -13.05 -0.80
N VAL A 249 -14.87 -12.56 -1.97
CA VAL A 249 -16.13 -11.84 -2.12
C VAL A 249 -17.33 -12.80 -1.99
N ALA A 250 -17.28 -13.95 -2.66
CA ALA A 250 -18.36 -14.92 -2.62
C ALA A 250 -18.55 -15.58 -1.23
N SER A 251 -17.46 -15.76 -0.49
CA SER A 251 -17.51 -16.32 0.87
C SER A 251 -17.90 -15.32 1.95
N GLY A 252 -17.83 -14.00 1.68
CA GLY A 252 -17.97 -12.93 2.67
C GLY A 252 -16.68 -12.64 3.47
N GLU A 253 -15.56 -13.31 3.15
CA GLU A 253 -14.26 -13.07 3.78
C GLU A 253 -13.78 -11.64 3.56
N MET A 254 -14.14 -11.01 2.42
CA MET A 254 -13.82 -9.61 2.16
C MET A 254 -14.46 -8.68 3.19
N ASP A 255 -15.71 -8.89 3.54
CA ASP A 255 -16.40 -8.11 4.57
C ASP A 255 -15.76 -8.30 5.95
N GLU A 256 -15.29 -9.51 6.25
CA GLU A 256 -14.54 -9.79 7.48
C GLU A 256 -13.20 -9.06 7.52
N MET A 257 -12.45 -9.02 6.40
CA MET A 257 -11.20 -8.26 6.27
C MET A 257 -11.44 -6.76 6.49
N VAL A 258 -12.49 -6.20 5.88
CA VAL A 258 -12.87 -4.78 6.06
C VAL A 258 -13.26 -4.49 7.51
N ASN A 259 -14.06 -5.34 8.14
CA ASN A 259 -14.47 -5.18 9.53
C ASN A 259 -13.26 -5.25 10.47
N GLN A 260 -12.35 -6.19 10.26
CA GLN A 260 -11.14 -6.32 11.06
C GLN A 260 -10.23 -5.09 10.89
N ALA A 261 -10.04 -4.62 9.66
CA ALA A 261 -9.23 -3.45 9.38
C ALA A 261 -9.81 -2.18 10.01
N ASN A 262 -11.13 -2.02 10.05
CA ASN A 262 -11.78 -0.94 10.79
C ASN A 262 -11.46 -1.01 12.29
N LEU A 263 -11.58 -2.18 12.92
CA LEU A 263 -11.22 -2.36 14.33
C LEU A 263 -9.74 -2.09 14.58
N ASP A 264 -8.88 -2.54 13.67
CA ASP A 264 -7.43 -2.31 13.77
C ASP A 264 -7.05 -0.85 13.57
N SER A 265 -7.81 -0.07 12.83
CA SER A 265 -7.58 1.36 12.61
C SER A 265 -8.11 2.24 13.78
N GLU A 266 -8.97 1.71 14.64
CA GLU A 266 -9.35 2.37 15.89
C GLU A 266 -8.16 2.37 16.86
N TYR A 267 -7.78 3.53 17.39
CA TYR A 267 -6.67 3.73 18.34
C TYR A 267 -7.14 3.77 19.77
#